data_4c63d83e255e2085a67eaa95673ba01c
#
_entry.id   4c63d83e255e2085a67eaa95673ba01c
#
_cell.length_a   1.000
_cell.length_b   1.000
_cell.length_c   1.000
_cell.angle_alpha   90.00
_cell.angle_beta   90.00
_cell.angle_gamma   90.00
#
_symmetry.space_group_name_H-M   'P 1'
#
loop_
_entity.id
_entity.type
_entity.pdbx_description
1 polymer ?
#
loop_
_entity_poly.entity_id
_entity_poly.type
_entity_poly.pdbx_seq_one_letter_code
_entity_poly.pdbx_strand_id
1 'polypeptide(L)'
;MARFGSWMQTFLGGKVYPLDMRPDDLNIIDIAHSLSMQCRFNGHCLRYYSVSEHCCFLSDACSDENKLWGLLHDAAEAYLSDIPRPIKPYLIEYTKCENALMGVIAERYGLPLPVPEEVKRLDTAILVNERDQAISAPPQDWDVPTIGITGLVLEFWNPIVAEIEFLRRFYRLLPESL
;
A
#
# COMPACT_ATOMS: atom_id res chain seq x y z
N MET A 1 -13.73 -26.11 1.65
CA MET A 1 -12.54 -26.53 2.42
C MET A 1 -12.46 -25.72 3.71
N ALA A 2 -11.90 -26.29 4.79
CA ALA A 2 -11.65 -25.52 6.03
C ALA A 2 -10.66 -24.38 5.74
N ARG A 3 -10.83 -23.24 6.44
CA ARG A 3 -9.93 -22.09 6.33
C ARG A 3 -8.73 -22.27 7.26
N PHE A 4 -7.56 -21.82 6.84
CA PHE A 4 -6.34 -21.85 7.63
C PHE A 4 -6.17 -20.59 8.48
N GLY A 5 -5.67 -20.75 9.70
CA GLY A 5 -5.39 -19.65 10.63
C GLY A 5 -6.61 -19.14 11.38
N SER A 6 -6.41 -18.04 12.10
CA SER A 6 -7.47 -17.31 12.80
C SER A 6 -8.07 -16.23 11.90
N TRP A 7 -9.32 -15.87 12.15
CA TRP A 7 -10.00 -14.82 11.42
C TRP A 7 -9.84 -13.46 12.11
N MET A 8 -9.99 -12.41 11.34
CA MET A 8 -10.16 -11.04 11.81
C MET A 8 -11.44 -10.42 11.22
N GLN A 9 -11.97 -9.40 11.89
CA GLN A 9 -13.09 -8.61 11.40
C GLN A 9 -12.57 -7.40 10.62
N THR A 10 -13.16 -7.12 9.46
CA THR A 10 -12.86 -5.93 8.66
C THR A 10 -13.74 -4.74 9.04
N PHE A 11 -13.46 -3.57 8.49
CA PHE A 11 -14.23 -2.33 8.71
C PHE A 11 -15.72 -2.50 8.36
N LEU A 12 -16.05 -3.15 7.25
CA LEU A 12 -17.43 -3.42 6.84
C LEU A 12 -18.08 -4.58 7.62
N GLY A 13 -17.41 -5.14 8.63
CA GLY A 13 -17.92 -6.26 9.43
C GLY A 13 -17.71 -7.62 8.80
N GLY A 14 -16.94 -7.71 7.72
CA GLY A 14 -16.57 -8.98 7.08
C GLY A 14 -15.70 -9.86 7.98
N LYS A 15 -15.78 -11.17 7.76
CA LYS A 15 -14.92 -12.17 8.40
C LYS A 15 -13.89 -12.67 7.40
N VAL A 16 -12.62 -12.34 7.61
CA VAL A 16 -11.53 -12.73 6.71
C VAL A 16 -10.45 -13.52 7.44
N TYR A 17 -9.67 -14.30 6.69
CA TYR A 17 -8.55 -15.10 7.21
C TYR A 17 -7.27 -14.61 6.54
N PRO A 18 -6.48 -13.73 7.18
CA PRO A 18 -5.32 -13.10 6.54
C PRO A 18 -4.29 -14.07 5.96
N LEU A 19 -4.16 -15.26 6.55
CA LEU A 19 -3.25 -16.31 6.08
C LEU A 19 -3.88 -17.28 5.07
N ASP A 20 -5.16 -17.09 4.71
CA ASP A 20 -5.92 -17.92 3.76
C ASP A 20 -6.97 -17.05 3.05
N MET A 21 -6.53 -15.88 2.56
CA MET A 21 -7.39 -14.96 1.82
C MET A 21 -7.77 -15.55 0.46
N ARG A 22 -8.98 -15.24 0.02
CA ARG A 22 -9.51 -15.59 -1.31
C ARG A 22 -9.98 -14.32 -2.00
N PRO A 23 -10.07 -14.31 -3.35
CA PRO A 23 -10.52 -13.14 -4.07
C PRO A 23 -11.86 -12.56 -3.57
N ASP A 24 -12.80 -13.42 -3.18
CA ASP A 24 -14.12 -13.01 -2.67
C ASP A 24 -14.10 -12.43 -1.25
N ASP A 25 -13.01 -12.60 -0.49
CA ASP A 25 -12.85 -12.00 0.83
C ASP A 25 -12.43 -10.51 0.73
N LEU A 26 -11.92 -10.10 -0.44
CA LEU A 26 -11.36 -8.78 -0.65
C LEU A 26 -12.45 -7.75 -0.97
N ASN A 27 -12.45 -6.66 -0.22
CA ASN A 27 -13.30 -5.50 -0.45
C ASN A 27 -12.45 -4.24 -0.51
N ILE A 28 -12.56 -3.47 -1.57
CA ILE A 28 -11.75 -2.26 -1.79
C ILE A 28 -12.03 -1.18 -0.74
N ILE A 29 -13.23 -1.12 -0.19
CA ILE A 29 -13.57 -0.17 0.88
C ILE A 29 -12.82 -0.54 2.17
N ASP A 30 -12.77 -1.83 2.51
CA ASP A 30 -11.98 -2.31 3.67
C ASP A 30 -10.49 -2.00 3.49
N ILE A 31 -9.95 -2.20 2.28
CA ILE A 31 -8.55 -1.90 1.94
C ILE A 31 -8.29 -0.40 2.09
N ALA A 32 -9.07 0.45 1.42
CA ALA A 32 -8.91 1.90 1.43
C ALA A 32 -9.00 2.47 2.86
N HIS A 33 -10.00 2.01 3.62
CA HIS A 33 -10.17 2.42 5.01
C HIS A 33 -8.97 2.02 5.87
N SER A 34 -8.58 0.76 5.84
CA SER A 34 -7.45 0.26 6.64
C SER A 34 -6.14 0.99 6.32
N LEU A 35 -5.81 1.15 5.03
CA LEU A 35 -4.60 1.87 4.62
C LEU A 35 -4.64 3.36 4.98
N SER A 36 -5.83 3.97 4.99
CA SER A 36 -6.00 5.37 5.38
C SER A 36 -5.81 5.59 6.89
N MET A 37 -6.02 4.56 7.70
CA MET A 37 -5.86 4.61 9.16
C MET A 37 -4.44 4.22 9.63
N GLN A 38 -3.60 3.67 8.75
CA GLN A 38 -2.22 3.29 9.06
C GLN A 38 -1.27 4.45 8.77
N CYS A 39 -0.57 4.93 9.80
CA CYS A 39 0.48 5.93 9.66
C CYS A 39 1.79 5.24 9.26
N ARG A 40 2.41 5.68 8.15
CA ARG A 40 3.71 5.16 7.70
C ARG A 40 4.80 5.41 8.73
N PHE A 41 5.94 4.72 8.57
CA PHE A 41 7.11 4.81 9.46
C PHE A 41 6.77 4.54 10.94
N ASN A 42 5.82 3.65 11.21
CA ASN A 42 5.34 3.36 12.58
C ASN A 42 4.93 4.63 13.36
N GLY A 43 4.41 5.65 12.69
CA GLY A 43 4.01 6.89 13.32
C GLY A 43 5.16 7.85 13.67
N HIS A 44 6.40 7.59 13.23
CA HIS A 44 7.54 8.50 13.43
C HIS A 44 7.55 9.68 12.44
N CYS A 45 6.41 9.97 11.82
CA CYS A 45 6.23 11.15 10.98
C CYS A 45 6.04 12.42 11.82
N LEU A 46 6.45 13.57 11.27
CA LEU A 46 6.20 14.90 11.86
C LEU A 46 4.71 15.28 11.84
N ARG A 47 3.98 14.74 10.88
CA ARG A 47 2.53 14.87 10.70
C ARG A 47 1.98 13.51 10.29
N TYR A 48 0.69 13.30 10.48
CA TYR A 48 0.04 12.09 9.98
C TYR A 48 0.24 11.95 8.47
N TYR A 49 0.77 10.82 8.05
CA TYR A 49 0.99 10.47 6.64
C TYR A 49 0.64 8.99 6.46
N SER A 50 -0.43 8.70 5.72
CA SER A 50 -0.98 7.35 5.63
C SER A 50 -0.35 6.51 4.52
N VAL A 51 -0.45 5.19 4.65
CA VAL A 51 -0.14 4.24 3.56
C VAL A 51 -1.03 4.52 2.34
N SER A 52 -2.30 4.86 2.55
CA SER A 52 -3.23 5.24 1.48
C SER A 52 -2.75 6.44 0.67
N GLU A 53 -2.26 7.50 1.34
CA GLU A 53 -1.72 8.70 0.65
C GLU A 53 -0.48 8.36 -0.17
N HIS A 54 0.44 7.56 0.41
CA HIS A 54 1.60 7.03 -0.30
C HIS A 54 1.20 6.28 -1.58
N CYS A 55 0.26 5.35 -1.48
CA CYS A 55 -0.26 4.59 -2.63
C CYS A 55 -0.87 5.52 -3.70
N CYS A 56 -1.59 6.56 -3.30
CA CYS A 56 -2.16 7.54 -4.22
C CYS A 56 -1.07 8.27 -5.01
N PHE A 57 -0.04 8.76 -4.35
CA PHE A 57 1.07 9.45 -5.01
C PHE A 57 1.88 8.53 -5.91
N LEU A 58 2.09 7.29 -5.48
CA LEU A 58 2.75 6.29 -6.32
C LEU A 58 1.94 5.99 -7.58
N SER A 59 0.63 5.81 -7.43
CA SER A 59 -0.28 5.63 -8.57
C SER A 59 -0.21 6.78 -9.56
N ASP A 60 -0.24 8.03 -9.07
CA ASP A 60 -0.19 9.22 -9.90
C ASP A 60 1.15 9.36 -10.65
N ALA A 61 2.24 8.84 -10.08
CA ALA A 61 3.57 8.86 -10.67
C ALA A 61 3.83 7.75 -11.71
N CYS A 62 3.02 6.69 -11.70
CA CYS A 62 3.13 5.57 -12.64
C CYS A 62 2.62 5.95 -14.04
N SER A 63 3.12 5.24 -15.07
CA SER A 63 2.51 5.19 -16.40
C SER A 63 1.07 4.68 -16.31
N ASP A 64 0.21 5.06 -17.26
CA ASP A 64 -1.23 4.74 -17.21
C ASP A 64 -1.51 3.24 -17.04
N GLU A 65 -0.71 2.38 -17.66
CA GLU A 65 -0.81 0.92 -17.55
C GLU A 65 -0.46 0.37 -16.17
N ASN A 66 0.33 1.11 -15.37
CA ASN A 66 0.81 0.68 -14.06
C ASN A 66 0.13 1.41 -12.89
N LYS A 67 -0.75 2.39 -13.14
CA LYS A 67 -1.41 3.18 -12.10
C LYS A 67 -2.18 2.34 -11.09
N LEU A 68 -2.93 1.32 -11.56
CA LEU A 68 -3.68 0.46 -10.66
C LEU A 68 -2.75 -0.39 -9.79
N TRP A 69 -1.63 -0.87 -10.34
CA TRP A 69 -0.57 -1.51 -9.55
C TRP A 69 0.04 -0.55 -8.54
N GLY A 70 0.37 0.68 -8.95
CA GLY A 70 0.87 1.70 -8.03
C GLY A 70 -0.08 1.98 -6.87
N LEU A 71 -1.40 1.99 -7.14
CA LEU A 71 -2.42 2.19 -6.10
C LEU A 71 -2.53 1.00 -5.14
N LEU A 72 -2.39 -0.24 -5.63
CA LEU A 72 -2.66 -1.46 -4.87
C LEU A 72 -1.40 -2.18 -4.38
N HIS A 73 -0.20 -1.64 -4.62
CA HIS A 73 1.06 -2.35 -4.33
C HIS A 73 1.25 -2.71 -2.84
N ASP A 74 0.69 -1.90 -1.93
CA ASP A 74 0.69 -2.13 -0.48
C ASP A 74 -0.68 -2.61 0.04
N ALA A 75 -1.60 -3.06 -0.83
CA ALA A 75 -2.95 -3.43 -0.40
C ALA A 75 -2.99 -4.62 0.59
N ALA A 76 -1.96 -5.48 0.60
CA ALA A 76 -1.82 -6.55 1.59
C ALA A 76 -1.65 -6.02 3.02
N GLU A 77 -1.12 -4.83 3.19
CA GLU A 77 -0.90 -4.19 4.49
C GLU A 77 -2.22 -3.86 5.21
N ALA A 78 -3.32 -3.75 4.47
CA ALA A 78 -4.66 -3.63 5.06
C ALA A 78 -5.02 -4.80 5.99
N TYR A 79 -4.38 -5.95 5.82
CA TYR A 79 -4.63 -7.18 6.58
C TYR A 79 -3.42 -7.68 7.37
N LEU A 80 -2.20 -7.24 7.01
CA LEU A 80 -0.94 -7.71 7.60
C LEU A 80 -0.15 -6.59 8.30
N SER A 81 -0.59 -5.33 8.17
CA SER A 81 0.07 -4.11 8.65
C SER A 81 1.34 -3.72 7.87
N ASP A 82 1.63 -2.42 7.82
CA ASP A 82 2.89 -1.86 7.31
C ASP A 82 4.06 -2.25 8.23
N ILE A 83 5.04 -2.96 7.70
CA ILE A 83 6.23 -3.38 8.42
C ILE A 83 7.43 -2.52 7.95
N PRO A 84 8.11 -1.83 8.89
CA PRO A 84 9.26 -1.00 8.53
C PRO A 84 10.34 -1.76 7.77
N ARG A 85 10.82 -1.17 6.67
CA ARG A 85 11.82 -1.75 5.76
C ARG A 85 13.03 -2.36 6.49
N PRO A 86 13.62 -1.74 7.55
CA PRO A 86 14.78 -2.31 8.22
C PRO A 86 14.56 -3.66 8.91
N ILE A 87 13.34 -3.99 9.32
CA ILE A 87 13.02 -5.26 9.98
C ILE A 87 12.39 -6.30 9.05
N LYS A 88 11.77 -5.87 7.95
CA LYS A 88 11.09 -6.75 6.99
C LYS A 88 11.97 -7.91 6.49
N PRO A 89 13.28 -7.75 6.17
CA PRO A 89 14.15 -8.86 5.75
C PRO A 89 14.32 -9.99 6.78
N TYR A 90 14.07 -9.72 8.06
CA TYR A 90 14.18 -10.70 9.14
C TYR A 90 12.84 -11.44 9.40
N LEU A 91 11.76 -11.04 8.74
CA LEU A 91 10.41 -11.59 8.91
C LEU A 91 10.01 -12.46 7.71
N ILE A 92 10.75 -13.58 7.51
CA ILE A 92 10.61 -14.44 6.33
C ILE A 92 9.17 -14.96 6.16
N GLU A 93 8.52 -15.39 7.24
CA GLU A 93 7.14 -15.92 7.16
C GLU A 93 6.14 -14.80 6.86
N TYR A 94 6.34 -13.61 7.38
CA TYR A 94 5.54 -12.43 7.04
C TYR A 94 5.63 -12.15 5.53
N THR A 95 6.83 -12.09 4.98
CA THR A 95 7.06 -11.83 3.55
C THR A 95 6.39 -12.88 2.65
N LYS A 96 6.41 -14.16 3.07
CA LYS A 96 5.68 -15.22 2.33
C LYS A 96 4.16 -14.98 2.34
N CYS A 97 3.60 -14.62 3.50
CA CYS A 97 2.17 -14.33 3.64
C CYS A 97 1.78 -13.09 2.81
N GLU A 98 2.58 -12.04 2.86
CA GLU A 98 2.39 -10.81 2.08
C GLU A 98 2.39 -11.09 0.57
N ASN A 99 3.39 -11.82 0.07
CA ASN A 99 3.47 -12.21 -1.34
C ASN A 99 2.27 -13.08 -1.77
N ALA A 100 1.84 -14.01 -0.93
CA ALA A 100 0.68 -14.85 -1.20
C ALA A 100 -0.60 -13.99 -1.29
N LEU A 101 -0.80 -13.07 -0.35
CA LEU A 101 -1.95 -12.17 -0.33
C LEU A 101 -1.92 -11.20 -1.53
N MET A 102 -0.75 -10.67 -1.89
CA MET A 102 -0.61 -9.85 -3.11
C MET A 102 -0.96 -10.63 -4.38
N GLY A 103 -0.69 -11.93 -4.44
CA GLY A 103 -1.17 -12.81 -5.51
C GLY A 103 -2.70 -12.86 -5.59
N VAL A 104 -3.38 -12.98 -4.45
CA VAL A 104 -4.85 -12.98 -4.37
C VAL A 104 -5.43 -11.60 -4.76
N ILE A 105 -4.78 -10.52 -4.35
CA ILE A 105 -5.16 -9.14 -4.72
C ILE A 105 -5.01 -8.96 -6.24
N ALA A 106 -3.90 -9.42 -6.81
CA ALA A 106 -3.66 -9.36 -8.25
C ALA A 106 -4.74 -10.14 -9.03
N GLU A 107 -5.10 -11.35 -8.58
CA GLU A 107 -6.19 -12.13 -9.16
C GLU A 107 -7.53 -11.38 -9.10
N ARG A 108 -7.88 -10.83 -7.92
CA ARG A 108 -9.15 -10.13 -7.68
C ARG A 108 -9.35 -8.91 -8.57
N TYR A 109 -8.29 -8.14 -8.79
CA TYR A 109 -8.35 -6.86 -9.51
C TYR A 109 -7.74 -6.91 -10.92
N GLY A 110 -7.43 -8.11 -11.42
CA GLY A 110 -6.93 -8.30 -12.79
C GLY A 110 -5.54 -7.71 -13.04
N LEU A 111 -4.69 -7.67 -12.01
CA LEU A 111 -3.34 -7.12 -12.12
C LEU A 111 -2.37 -8.17 -12.69
N PRO A 112 -1.49 -7.80 -13.64
CA PRO A 112 -0.50 -8.74 -14.16
C PRO A 112 0.59 -9.03 -13.13
N LEU A 113 1.05 -10.28 -13.07
CA LEU A 113 2.22 -10.68 -12.28
C LEU A 113 3.41 -10.97 -13.20
N PRO A 114 4.65 -10.72 -12.77
CA PRO A 114 5.04 -10.10 -11.49
C PRO A 114 4.74 -8.60 -11.42
N VAL A 115 4.85 -8.02 -10.21
CA VAL A 115 4.73 -6.55 -10.00
C VAL A 115 5.68 -5.82 -10.96
N PRO A 116 5.20 -4.82 -11.72
CA PRO A 116 6.02 -4.09 -12.69
C PRO A 116 7.25 -3.43 -12.03
N GLU A 117 8.38 -3.45 -12.73
CA GLU A 117 9.62 -2.83 -12.24
C GLU A 117 9.50 -1.31 -12.06
N GLU A 118 8.63 -0.66 -12.83
CA GLU A 118 8.31 0.76 -12.66
C GLU A 118 7.76 1.04 -11.26
N VAL A 119 6.79 0.22 -10.80
CA VAL A 119 6.17 0.37 -9.48
C VAL A 119 7.23 0.24 -8.37
N LYS A 120 8.07 -0.79 -8.42
CA LYS A 120 9.15 -1.01 -7.44
C LYS A 120 10.16 0.14 -7.40
N ARG A 121 10.53 0.63 -8.59
CA ARG A 121 11.45 1.75 -8.73
C ARG A 121 10.86 3.04 -8.15
N LEU A 122 9.59 3.33 -8.43
CA LEU A 122 8.91 4.51 -7.93
C LEU A 122 8.63 4.42 -6.42
N ASP A 123 8.26 3.24 -5.89
CA ASP A 123 8.15 3.00 -4.43
C ASP A 123 9.47 3.27 -3.70
N THR A 124 10.59 2.91 -4.34
CA THR A 124 11.90 3.24 -3.75
C THR A 124 12.23 4.72 -3.89
N ALA A 125 11.87 5.36 -5.01
CA ALA A 125 12.16 6.77 -5.26
C ALA A 125 11.35 7.71 -4.35
N ILE A 126 10.07 7.39 -4.06
CA ILE A 126 9.20 8.23 -3.22
C ILE A 126 9.75 8.37 -1.78
N LEU A 127 10.55 7.41 -1.30
CA LEU A 127 11.19 7.49 0.02
C LEU A 127 12.05 8.75 0.21
N VAL A 128 12.61 9.29 -0.87
CA VAL A 128 13.37 10.55 -0.82
C VAL A 128 12.43 11.72 -0.50
N ASN A 129 11.28 11.79 -1.17
CA ASN A 129 10.29 12.83 -0.93
C ASN A 129 9.70 12.73 0.49
N GLU A 130 9.44 11.50 0.94
CA GLU A 130 8.90 11.20 2.27
C GLU A 130 9.92 11.55 3.37
N ARG A 131 11.19 11.16 3.21
CA ARG A 131 12.27 11.53 4.13
C ARG A 131 12.38 13.04 4.29
N ASP A 132 12.34 13.77 3.20
CA ASP A 132 12.60 15.21 3.19
C ASP A 132 11.39 16.04 3.69
N GLN A 133 10.17 15.49 3.62
CA GLN A 133 8.94 16.20 3.94
C GLN A 133 8.19 15.67 5.18
N ALA A 134 8.24 14.36 5.43
CA ALA A 134 7.42 13.72 6.46
C ALA A 134 8.19 13.41 7.75
N ILE A 135 9.52 13.39 7.73
CA ILE A 135 10.36 12.96 8.87
C ILE A 135 11.36 14.05 9.24
N SER A 136 11.82 14.04 10.49
CA SER A 136 12.92 14.93 10.93
C SER A 136 14.20 14.64 10.14
N ALA A 137 15.08 15.65 10.03
CA ALA A 137 16.36 15.49 9.35
C ALA A 137 17.07 14.22 9.85
N PRO A 138 17.50 13.33 8.96
CA PRO A 138 18.10 12.06 9.36
C PRO A 138 19.48 12.30 10.00
N PRO A 139 19.86 11.50 11.02
CA PRO A 139 21.18 11.61 11.66
C PRO A 139 22.32 11.12 10.76
N GLN A 140 21.99 10.37 9.71
CA GLN A 140 22.88 9.89 8.66
C GLN A 140 22.10 9.64 7.38
N ASP A 141 22.78 9.57 6.24
CA ASP A 141 22.13 9.33 4.95
C ASP A 141 21.41 7.97 4.94
N TRP A 142 20.25 7.95 4.30
CA TRP A 142 19.54 6.72 4.02
C TRP A 142 20.15 6.04 2.78
N ASP A 143 20.18 4.72 2.80
CA ASP A 143 20.52 3.92 1.62
C ASP A 143 19.32 3.85 0.65
N VAL A 144 19.06 4.97 0.01
CA VAL A 144 17.97 5.16 -0.99
C VAL A 144 18.53 5.93 -2.18
N PRO A 145 17.84 5.95 -3.33
CA PRO A 145 18.22 6.77 -4.47
C PRO A 145 18.47 8.22 -4.09
N THR A 146 19.30 8.91 -4.83
CA THR A 146 19.60 10.33 -4.59
C THR A 146 18.51 11.27 -5.10
N ILE A 147 17.61 10.78 -5.95
CA ILE A 147 16.57 11.57 -6.62
C ILE A 147 15.21 10.92 -6.35
N GLY A 148 14.31 11.69 -5.76
CA GLY A 148 12.92 11.33 -5.55
C GLY A 148 12.05 11.55 -6.79
N ILE A 149 10.74 11.44 -6.62
CA ILE A 149 9.76 11.76 -7.66
C ILE A 149 9.71 13.26 -7.82
N THR A 150 10.00 13.74 -9.04
CA THR A 150 10.08 15.18 -9.34
C THR A 150 8.76 15.88 -9.13
N GLY A 151 8.78 16.98 -8.37
CA GLY A 151 7.60 17.82 -8.12
C GLY A 151 6.60 17.25 -7.13
N LEU A 152 6.86 16.09 -6.54
CA LEU A 152 5.97 15.49 -5.53
C LEU A 152 6.01 16.30 -4.23
N VAL A 153 4.85 16.77 -3.81
CA VAL A 153 4.60 17.43 -2.52
C VAL A 153 3.59 16.61 -1.74
N LEU A 154 3.95 16.23 -0.49
CA LEU A 154 3.06 15.49 0.40
C LEU A 154 1.98 16.44 0.96
N GLU A 155 0.74 16.01 0.93
CA GLU A 155 -0.42 16.81 1.36
C GLU A 155 -0.76 16.59 2.85
N PHE A 156 -0.33 15.44 3.40
CA PHE A 156 -0.63 15.03 4.79
C PHE A 156 -2.13 14.99 5.06
N TRP A 157 -2.84 14.27 4.21
CA TRP A 157 -4.28 14.09 4.33
C TRP A 157 -4.65 13.44 5.66
N ASN A 158 -5.78 13.89 6.22
CA ASN A 158 -6.40 13.14 7.30
C ASN A 158 -6.97 11.80 6.73
N PRO A 159 -7.25 10.80 7.61
CA PRO A 159 -7.70 9.48 7.16
C PRO A 159 -8.90 9.51 6.21
N ILE A 160 -9.89 10.37 6.47
CA ILE A 160 -11.11 10.46 5.65
C ILE A 160 -10.78 10.93 4.22
N VAL A 161 -9.93 11.95 4.09
CA VAL A 161 -9.51 12.45 2.78
C VAL A 161 -8.67 11.41 2.05
N ALA A 162 -7.73 10.75 2.75
CA ALA A 162 -6.90 9.70 2.18
C ALA A 162 -7.74 8.52 1.65
N GLU A 163 -8.76 8.08 2.39
CA GLU A 163 -9.69 7.04 1.96
C GLU A 163 -10.47 7.45 0.70
N ILE A 164 -11.04 8.66 0.69
CA ILE A 164 -11.78 9.19 -0.45
C ILE A 164 -10.90 9.27 -1.70
N GLU A 165 -9.67 9.79 -1.55
CA GLU A 165 -8.73 9.96 -2.66
C GLU A 165 -8.24 8.63 -3.23
N PHE A 166 -8.07 7.61 -2.37
CA PHE A 166 -7.76 6.25 -2.78
C PHE A 166 -8.91 5.63 -3.59
N LEU A 167 -10.13 5.67 -3.05
CA LEU A 167 -11.32 5.12 -3.71
C LEU A 167 -11.62 5.85 -5.03
N ARG A 168 -11.44 7.17 -5.07
CA ARG A 168 -11.61 7.97 -6.29
C ARG A 168 -10.67 7.51 -7.41
N ARG A 169 -9.40 7.25 -7.09
CA ARG A 169 -8.42 6.71 -8.07
C ARG A 169 -8.78 5.30 -8.47
N PHE A 170 -9.10 4.45 -7.51
CA PHE A 170 -9.46 3.07 -7.78
C PHE A 170 -10.62 2.97 -8.78
N TYR A 171 -11.76 3.65 -8.52
CA TYR A 171 -12.91 3.60 -9.40
C TYR A 171 -12.69 4.24 -10.78
N ARG A 172 -11.75 5.18 -10.89
CA ARG A 172 -11.35 5.74 -12.18
C ARG A 172 -10.48 4.78 -13.00
N LEU A 173 -9.69 3.95 -12.33
CA LEU A 173 -8.74 3.04 -12.97
C LEU A 173 -9.33 1.66 -13.27
N LEU A 174 -10.50 1.36 -12.72
CA LEU A 174 -11.17 0.10 -13.04
C LEU A 174 -11.57 0.08 -14.51
N PRO A 175 -11.28 -1.01 -15.23
CA PRO A 175 -11.86 -1.23 -16.55
C PRO A 175 -13.40 -1.34 -16.45
N GLU A 176 -14.12 -0.82 -17.45
CA GLU A 176 -15.61 -0.83 -17.51
C GLU A 176 -16.25 -2.23 -17.42
N SER A 177 -15.43 -3.29 -17.39
CA SER A 177 -15.85 -4.71 -17.44
C SER A 177 -15.70 -5.49 -16.13
N LEU A 178 -15.41 -4.83 -14.99
CA LEU A 178 -15.30 -5.50 -13.68
C LEU A 178 -16.48 -5.20 -12.76
#